data_010ff58fea71b739718a4edf324c107a
#
_entry.id   010ff58fea71b739718a4edf324c107a
#
_cell.length_a   1.000
_cell.length_b   1.000
_cell.length_c   1.000
_cell.angle_alpha   90.00
_cell.angle_beta   90.00
_cell.angle_gamma   90.00
#
_symmetry.space_group_name_H-M   'P 1'
#
loop_
_entity.id
_entity.type
_entity.pdbx_description
1 polymer ?
#
loop_
_entity_poly.entity_id
_entity_poly.type
_entity_poly.pdbx_seq_one_letter_code
_entity_poly.pdbx_strand_id
1 'polypeptide(L)'
;DAAAVAQVVELLLDNATRYASEDSVIELSLRAVSRGAGKGSAELVVSNAVDELPEGDLDRLFDRFYRADVSRSSKTGGSGVGLSVVRAIAEAHGGSATVSGHDHQIAFTVCF
;
A
#
# COMPACT_ATOMS: atom_id res chain seq x y z
N ASP A 1 1.34 -17.69 -0.57
CA ASP A 1 2.66 -17.68 -1.22
C ASP A 1 3.59 -16.70 -0.51
N ALA A 2 4.59 -17.21 0.17
CA ALA A 2 5.50 -16.39 0.96
C ALA A 2 6.27 -15.40 0.08
N ALA A 3 6.63 -15.77 -1.12
CA ALA A 3 7.36 -14.88 -2.02
C ALA A 3 6.49 -13.70 -2.45
N ALA A 4 5.22 -13.94 -2.71
CA ALA A 4 4.30 -12.88 -3.08
C ALA A 4 4.07 -11.92 -1.92
N VAL A 5 3.89 -12.44 -0.70
CA VAL A 5 3.73 -11.61 0.49
C VAL A 5 4.96 -10.74 0.71
N ALA A 6 6.16 -11.33 0.59
CA ALA A 6 7.40 -10.60 0.77
C ALA A 6 7.53 -9.48 -0.26
N GLN A 7 7.15 -9.72 -1.50
CA GLN A 7 7.21 -8.69 -2.54
C GLN A 7 6.25 -7.55 -2.25
N VAL A 8 5.04 -7.85 -1.80
CA VAL A 8 4.07 -6.83 -1.45
C VAL A 8 4.56 -5.98 -0.28
N VAL A 9 5.12 -6.62 0.76
CA VAL A 9 5.68 -5.90 1.89
C VAL A 9 6.78 -4.94 1.43
N GLU A 10 7.68 -5.43 0.60
CA GLU A 10 8.78 -4.61 0.08
C GLU A 10 8.28 -3.40 -0.70
N LEU A 11 7.30 -3.60 -1.57
CA LEU A 11 6.73 -2.52 -2.37
C LEU A 11 6.01 -1.49 -1.51
N LEU A 12 5.25 -1.95 -0.52
CA LEU A 12 4.53 -1.04 0.39
C LEU A 12 5.48 -0.27 1.28
N LEU A 13 6.54 -0.91 1.79
CA LEU A 13 7.53 -0.22 2.60
C LEU A 13 8.32 0.80 1.78
N ASP A 14 8.65 0.46 0.55
CA ASP A 14 9.32 1.41 -0.33
C ASP A 14 8.45 2.64 -0.58
N ASN A 15 7.17 2.43 -0.83
CA ASN A 15 6.22 3.52 -0.99
C ASN A 15 6.13 4.37 0.30
N ALA A 16 6.05 3.72 1.45
CA ALA A 16 5.94 4.42 2.72
C ALA A 16 7.18 5.27 3.00
N THR A 17 8.38 4.74 2.75
CA THR A 17 9.61 5.50 2.98
C THR A 17 9.73 6.72 2.08
N ARG A 18 9.15 6.66 0.89
CA ARG A 18 9.18 7.80 -0.04
C ARG A 18 8.24 8.93 0.36
N TYR A 19 7.11 8.61 0.95
CA TYR A 19 6.04 9.57 1.15
C TYR A 19 5.73 9.86 2.62
N ALA A 20 6.31 9.13 3.56
CA ALA A 20 6.09 9.38 4.97
C ALA A 20 6.65 10.74 5.39
N SER A 21 5.97 11.40 6.31
CA SER A 21 6.46 12.64 6.90
C SER A 21 7.77 12.39 7.62
N GLU A 22 8.66 13.40 7.66
CA GLU A 22 9.91 13.30 8.38
C GLU A 22 9.66 13.00 9.86
N ASP A 23 10.53 12.20 10.44
CA ASP A 23 10.48 11.83 11.85
C ASP A 23 9.18 11.15 12.26
N SER A 24 8.48 10.57 11.31
CA SER A 24 7.27 9.81 11.58
C SER A 24 7.58 8.31 11.61
N VAL A 25 6.63 7.56 12.11
CA VAL A 25 6.75 6.10 12.22
C VAL A 25 5.95 5.44 11.11
N ILE A 26 6.55 4.45 10.46
CA ILE A 26 5.84 3.59 9.53
C ILE A 26 5.41 2.36 10.31
N GLU A 27 4.11 2.10 10.33
CA GLU A 27 3.55 0.96 11.04
C GLU A 27 3.20 -0.14 10.06
N LEU A 28 3.62 -1.35 10.38
CA LEU A 28 3.29 -2.52 9.57
C LEU A 28 2.68 -3.57 10.49
N SER A 29 1.53 -4.08 10.11
CA SER A 29 0.92 -5.19 10.84
C SER A 29 0.52 -6.28 9.86
N LEU A 30 0.63 -7.51 10.31
CA LEU A 30 0.24 -8.68 9.53
C LEU A 30 -0.51 -9.59 10.47
N ARG A 31 -1.72 -9.97 10.09
CA ARG A 31 -2.50 -10.88 10.92
C ARG A 31 -3.19 -11.94 10.08
N ALA A 32 -3.41 -13.08 10.67
CA ALA A 32 -4.20 -14.13 10.04
C ALA A 32 -5.67 -13.81 10.25
N VAL A 33 -6.45 -13.98 9.19
CA VAL A 33 -7.90 -13.77 9.23
C VAL A 33 -8.54 -15.09 8.88
N SER A 34 -9.42 -15.59 9.77
CA SER A 34 -10.16 -16.80 9.51
C SER A 34 -11.44 -16.47 8.74
N ARG A 35 -11.61 -17.15 7.63
CA ARG A 35 -12.82 -16.96 6.81
C ARG A 35 -13.54 -18.29 6.68
N GLY A 36 -14.16 -18.77 7.72
CA GLY A 36 -14.93 -19.97 7.69
C GLY A 36 -14.34 -21.10 6.86
N ALA A 37 -14.93 -22.29 6.87
CA ALA A 37 -14.55 -23.40 5.99
C ALA A 37 -13.05 -23.73 5.96
N GLY A 38 -12.30 -23.36 6.97
CA GLY A 38 -10.90 -23.74 7.09
C GLY A 38 -9.93 -23.01 6.17
N LYS A 39 -10.40 -22.02 5.42
CA LYS A 39 -9.49 -21.23 4.58
C LYS A 39 -9.02 -20.01 5.33
N GLY A 40 -7.75 -20.02 5.72
CA GLY A 40 -7.13 -18.86 6.29
C GLY A 40 -6.73 -17.86 5.22
N SER A 41 -6.77 -16.61 5.56
CA SER A 41 -6.21 -15.56 4.73
C SER A 41 -5.35 -14.67 5.61
N ALA A 42 -4.57 -13.81 5.00
CA ALA A 42 -3.73 -12.87 5.73
C ALA A 42 -4.11 -11.45 5.35
N GLU A 43 -4.07 -10.57 6.33
CA GLU A 43 -4.29 -9.15 6.11
C GLU A 43 -3.04 -8.39 6.51
N LEU A 44 -2.50 -7.64 5.56
CA LEU A 44 -1.32 -6.83 5.78
C LEU A 44 -1.72 -5.36 5.72
N VAL A 45 -1.35 -4.59 6.74
CA VAL A 45 -1.61 -3.15 6.77
C VAL A 45 -0.30 -2.42 6.93
N VAL A 46 -0.04 -1.45 6.05
CA VAL A 46 1.11 -0.56 6.16
C VAL A 46 0.56 0.86 6.21
N SER A 47 0.86 1.57 7.29
CA SER A 47 0.39 2.94 7.46
C SER A 47 1.52 3.87 7.82
N ASN A 48 1.37 5.13 7.47
CA ASN A 48 2.34 6.16 7.81
C ASN A 48 1.68 7.53 7.79
N ALA A 49 2.30 8.47 8.49
CA ALA A 49 1.89 9.86 8.42
C ALA A 49 2.36 10.46 7.10
N VAL A 50 1.59 11.40 6.58
CA VAL A 50 1.96 12.16 5.39
C VAL A 50 1.76 13.65 5.67
N ASP A 51 2.56 14.48 5.02
CA ASP A 51 2.42 15.92 5.19
C ASP A 51 1.09 16.40 4.65
N GLU A 52 0.64 15.80 3.56
CA GLU A 52 -0.60 16.16 2.91
C GLU A 52 -1.17 14.95 2.20
N LEU A 53 -2.45 14.66 2.43
CA LEU A 53 -3.11 13.56 1.73
C LEU A 53 -3.33 13.93 0.27
N PRO A 54 -3.16 12.98 -0.66
CA PRO A 54 -3.49 13.22 -2.06
C PRO A 54 -4.96 13.61 -2.22
N GLU A 55 -5.20 14.54 -3.12
CA GLU A 55 -6.57 14.94 -3.44
C GLU A 55 -7.25 13.90 -4.32
N GLY A 56 -8.58 13.86 -4.21
CA GLY A 56 -9.39 12.99 -5.04
C GLY A 56 -9.50 11.57 -4.50
N ASP A 57 -9.77 10.66 -5.40
CA ASP A 57 -9.98 9.26 -5.04
C ASP A 57 -8.65 8.57 -4.78
N LEU A 58 -8.40 8.21 -3.53
CA LEU A 58 -7.14 7.54 -3.16
C LEU A 58 -6.95 6.21 -3.87
N ASP A 59 -8.03 5.56 -4.27
CA ASP A 59 -7.93 4.29 -4.99
C ASP A 59 -7.14 4.41 -6.28
N ARG A 60 -7.07 5.60 -6.85
CA ARG A 60 -6.28 5.85 -8.06
C ARG A 60 -4.78 5.69 -7.83
N LEU A 61 -4.33 5.69 -6.58
CA LEU A 61 -2.92 5.43 -6.29
C LEU A 61 -2.48 4.05 -6.76
N PHE A 62 -3.42 3.13 -6.92
CA PHE A 62 -3.12 1.81 -7.47
C PHE A 62 -3.09 1.78 -9.01
N ASP A 63 -3.50 2.86 -9.65
CA ASP A 63 -3.48 2.91 -11.11
C ASP A 63 -2.04 3.00 -11.60
N ARG A 64 -1.76 2.25 -12.65
CA ARG A 64 -0.43 2.22 -13.22
C ARG A 64 -0.02 3.62 -13.69
N PHE A 65 1.19 4.03 -13.30
CA PHE A 65 1.78 5.32 -13.66
C PHE A 65 1.07 6.55 -13.04
N TYR A 66 0.05 6.35 -12.22
CA TYR A 66 -0.57 7.48 -11.54
C TYR A 66 0.35 8.02 -10.43
N ARG A 67 0.43 9.33 -10.33
CA ARG A 67 1.18 10.00 -9.26
C ARG A 67 0.32 11.13 -8.72
N ALA A 68 0.18 11.18 -7.42
CA ALA A 68 -0.62 12.19 -6.74
C ALA A 68 0.01 13.58 -6.84
N ASP A 69 1.32 13.65 -6.88
CA ASP A 69 2.05 14.91 -6.96
C ASP A 69 3.11 14.84 -8.03
N VAL A 70 2.76 15.31 -9.21
CA VAL A 70 3.64 15.25 -10.38
C VAL A 70 4.87 16.12 -10.19
N SER A 71 4.75 17.25 -9.51
CA SER A 71 5.87 18.17 -9.34
C SER A 71 6.97 17.61 -8.45
N ARG A 72 6.64 16.66 -7.58
CA ARG A 72 7.59 16.03 -6.68
C ARG A 72 8.11 14.70 -7.18
N SER A 73 7.57 14.19 -8.25
CA SER A 73 7.89 12.85 -8.69
C SER A 73 9.38 12.65 -8.98
N SER A 74 10.05 13.68 -9.46
CA SER A 74 11.47 13.58 -9.75
C SER A 74 12.32 13.46 -8.49
N LYS A 75 11.87 14.00 -7.36
CA LYS A 75 12.59 13.91 -6.10
C LYS A 75 12.37 12.56 -5.42
N THR A 76 11.15 12.07 -5.48
CA THR A 76 10.83 10.81 -4.83
C THR A 76 11.24 9.60 -5.66
N GLY A 77 11.53 9.82 -6.94
CA GLY A 77 11.82 8.71 -7.83
C GLY A 77 10.58 7.86 -8.05
N GLY A 78 10.77 6.64 -8.43
CA GLY A 78 9.69 5.71 -8.66
C GLY A 78 8.94 5.98 -9.95
N SER A 79 8.45 4.92 -10.54
CA SER A 79 7.78 4.97 -11.84
C SER A 79 6.26 5.05 -11.75
N GLY A 80 5.71 4.97 -10.54
CA GLY A 80 4.26 4.89 -10.37
C GLY A 80 3.69 3.51 -10.66
N VAL A 81 4.53 2.49 -10.67
CA VAL A 81 4.12 1.13 -11.00
C VAL A 81 3.96 0.24 -9.76
N GLY A 82 4.71 0.55 -8.68
CA GLY A 82 4.77 -0.33 -7.51
C GLY A 82 3.41 -0.68 -6.92
N LEU A 83 2.56 0.31 -6.70
CA LEU A 83 1.25 0.05 -6.11
C LEU A 83 0.33 -0.73 -7.04
N SER A 84 0.45 -0.54 -8.36
CA SER A 84 -0.33 -1.35 -9.30
C SER A 84 0.09 -2.81 -9.25
N VAL A 85 1.37 -3.08 -9.01
CA VAL A 85 1.86 -4.45 -8.83
C VAL A 85 1.31 -5.05 -7.55
N VAL A 86 1.26 -4.26 -6.46
CA VAL A 86 0.67 -4.72 -5.20
C VAL A 86 -0.77 -5.19 -5.42
N ARG A 87 -1.58 -4.39 -6.09
CA ARG A 87 -2.97 -4.76 -6.35
C ARG A 87 -3.05 -6.01 -7.24
N ALA A 88 -2.22 -6.09 -8.27
CA ALA A 88 -2.22 -7.24 -9.17
C ALA A 88 -1.87 -8.53 -8.43
N ILE A 89 -0.90 -8.48 -7.53
CA ILE A 89 -0.53 -9.65 -6.73
C ILE A 89 -1.68 -10.07 -5.83
N ALA A 90 -2.30 -9.10 -5.13
CA ALA A 90 -3.41 -9.40 -4.25
C ALA A 90 -4.56 -10.06 -5.00
N GLU A 91 -4.93 -9.50 -6.13
CA GLU A 91 -6.03 -10.02 -6.93
C GLU A 91 -5.72 -11.40 -7.52
N ALA A 92 -4.48 -11.62 -7.91
CA ALA A 92 -4.06 -12.94 -8.41
C ALA A 92 -4.18 -14.02 -7.34
N HIS A 93 -4.16 -13.64 -6.07
CA HIS A 93 -4.33 -14.56 -4.94
C HIS A 93 -5.76 -14.60 -4.41
N GLY A 94 -6.70 -14.02 -5.13
CA GLY A 94 -8.08 -13.98 -4.71
C GLY A 94 -8.40 -12.99 -3.62
N GLY A 95 -7.49 -12.07 -3.36
CA GLY A 95 -7.66 -11.05 -2.34
C GLY A 95 -7.91 -9.67 -2.92
N SER A 96 -7.52 -8.66 -2.16
CA SER A 96 -7.78 -7.27 -2.53
C SER A 96 -6.72 -6.34 -1.97
N ALA A 97 -6.62 -5.16 -2.56
CA ALA A 97 -5.78 -4.08 -2.04
C ALA A 97 -6.63 -2.81 -1.99
N THR A 98 -6.62 -2.15 -0.82
CA THR A 98 -7.37 -0.93 -0.61
C THR A 98 -6.50 0.11 0.08
N VAL A 99 -6.92 1.37 0.01
CA VAL A 99 -6.21 2.46 0.65
C VAL A 99 -7.22 3.37 1.33
N SER A 100 -6.85 3.89 2.49
CA SER A 100 -7.65 4.88 3.20
C SER A 100 -6.77 6.00 3.72
N GLY A 101 -7.33 7.19 3.87
CA GLY A 101 -6.61 8.33 4.39
C GLY A 101 -7.48 9.13 5.33
N HIS A 102 -6.88 9.60 6.43
CA HIS A 102 -7.59 10.36 7.46
C HIS A 102 -6.57 11.05 8.35
N ASP A 103 -6.80 12.33 8.63
CA ASP A 103 -5.98 13.12 9.57
C ASP A 103 -4.47 13.00 9.32
N HIS A 104 -4.06 13.21 8.07
CA HIS A 104 -2.65 13.14 7.68
C HIS A 104 -2.03 11.74 7.89
N GLN A 105 -2.87 10.72 7.88
CA GLN A 105 -2.43 9.32 7.90
C GLN A 105 -2.94 8.63 6.66
N ILE A 106 -2.13 7.75 6.10
CA ILE A 106 -2.54 6.93 4.98
C ILE A 106 -2.26 5.47 5.32
N ALA A 107 -3.17 4.59 4.97
CA ALA A 107 -3.03 3.17 5.24
C ALA A 107 -3.37 2.36 4.01
N PHE A 108 -2.50 1.43 3.67
CA PHE A 108 -2.72 0.46 2.60
C PHE A 108 -3.01 -0.89 3.24
N THR A 109 -4.11 -1.50 2.85
CA THR A 109 -4.53 -2.80 3.37
C THR A 109 -4.57 -3.79 2.23
N VAL A 110 -3.84 -4.88 2.39
CA VAL A 110 -3.78 -5.94 1.38
C VAL A 110 -4.25 -7.24 2.00
N CYS A 111 -5.23 -7.86 1.38
CA CYS A 111 -5.74 -9.16 1.80
C CYS A 111 -5.32 -10.21 0.79
N PHE A 112 -4.86 -11.34 1.30
CA PHE A 112 -4.41 -12.47 0.47
C PHE A 112 -5.35 -13.64 0.54
#